data_4abe4193e37043ea2ec0b1acaffb85ce
#
_entry.id   4abe4193e37043ea2ec0b1acaffb85ce
#
_cell.length_a   1.000
_cell.length_b   1.000
_cell.length_c   1.000
_cell.angle_alpha   90.00
_cell.angle_beta   90.00
_cell.angle_gamma   90.00
#
_symmetry.space_group_name_H-M   'P 1'
#
loop_
_entity.id
_entity.type
_entity.pdbx_description
1 polymer ?
#
loop_
_entity_poly.entity_id
_entity_poly.type
_entity_poly.pdbx_seq_one_letter_code
_entity_poly.pdbx_strand_id
1 'polypeptide(L)' 'MNEKYVLIKPYECGYGTIPQGSDIIYFRGQFYLNGGPIPAVWNSLFKKIIENKEYTKKLIIEKNEF' A
#
# COMPACT_ATOMS: atom_id res chain seq x y z
N MET A 1 13.01 -0.91 -7.16
CA MET A 1 12.22 0.25 -7.63
C MET A 1 11.10 0.55 -6.65
N ASN A 2 10.87 1.82 -6.38
CA ASN A 2 9.88 2.23 -5.39
C ASN A 2 8.51 2.38 -6.03
N GLU A 3 7.50 1.84 -5.36
CA GLU A 3 6.12 1.98 -5.83
C GLU A 3 5.30 2.53 -4.69
N LYS A 4 4.53 3.56 -4.98
CA LYS A 4 3.66 4.18 -4.00
C LYS A 4 2.22 4.13 -4.49
N TYR A 5 1.33 3.73 -3.60
CA TYR A 5 -0.09 3.62 -3.89
C TYR A 5 -0.87 4.38 -2.84
N VAL A 6 -2.05 4.85 -3.19
CA VAL A 6 -2.95 5.47 -2.22
C VAL A 6 -4.29 4.75 -2.30
N LEU A 7 -4.89 4.51 -1.15
CA LEU A 7 -6.23 3.92 -1.10
C LEU A 7 -7.27 4.97 -1.47
N ILE A 8 -8.07 4.66 -2.48
CA ILE A 8 -9.11 5.57 -2.94
C ILE A 8 -10.47 5.25 -2.33
N LYS A 9 -10.55 4.17 -1.57
CA LYS A 9 -11.72 3.82 -0.76
C LYS A 9 -11.23 3.03 0.46
N PRO A 10 -12.04 2.99 1.54
CA PRO A 10 -11.65 2.17 2.69
C PRO A 10 -11.59 0.69 2.30
N TYR A 11 -10.64 -0.02 2.83
CA TYR A 11 -10.49 -1.46 2.57
C TYR A 11 -10.75 -2.23 3.85
N GLU A 12 -11.78 -3.06 3.85
CA GLU A 12 -12.08 -3.89 5.00
C GLU A 12 -11.41 -5.24 4.87
N CYS A 13 -10.67 -5.62 5.88
CA CYS A 13 -10.09 -6.94 5.96
C CYS A 13 -10.50 -7.55 7.30
N GLY A 14 -10.16 -8.80 7.52
CA GLY A 14 -10.57 -9.49 8.74
C GLY A 14 -10.05 -8.88 10.03
N TYR A 15 -9.13 -7.95 9.93
CA TYR A 15 -8.49 -7.34 11.09
C TYR A 15 -8.92 -5.89 11.32
N GLY A 16 -9.84 -5.41 10.51
CA GLY A 16 -10.32 -4.04 10.62
C GLY A 16 -10.34 -3.35 9.27
N THR A 17 -10.43 -2.04 9.29
CA THR A 17 -10.54 -1.23 8.08
C THR A 17 -9.30 -0.38 7.89
N ILE A 18 -8.73 -0.46 6.68
CA ILE A 18 -7.65 0.46 6.31
C ILE A 18 -8.33 1.67 5.69
N PRO A 19 -8.15 2.87 6.27
CA PRO A 19 -8.93 4.03 5.82
C PRO A 19 -8.52 4.52 4.45
N GLN A 20 -9.48 5.16 3.79
CA GLN A 20 -9.23 5.85 2.55
C GLN A 20 -8.13 6.89 2.75
N GLY A 21 -7.28 7.07 1.76
CA GLY A 21 -6.18 8.02 1.85
C GLY A 21 -4.92 7.44 2.44
N SER A 22 -4.95 6.18 2.87
CA SER A 22 -3.74 5.53 3.39
C SER A 22 -2.71 5.36 2.28
N ASP A 23 -1.45 5.58 2.62
CA ASP A 23 -0.34 5.40 1.69
C ASP A 23 0.25 4.01 1.85
N ILE A 24 0.43 3.32 0.75
CA ILE A 24 1.10 2.03 0.74
C ILE A 24 2.34 2.16 -0.14
N ILE A 25 3.49 1.85 0.42
CA ILE A 25 4.75 1.91 -0.30
C ILE A 25 5.34 0.51 -0.34
N TYR A 26 5.78 0.11 -1.52
CA TYR A 26 6.50 -1.14 -1.69
C TYR A 26 7.94 -0.79 -2.04
N PHE A 27 8.86 -1.18 -1.19
CA PHE A 27 10.25 -0.81 -1.33
C PHE A 27 11.12 -1.98 -0.88
N ARG A 28 11.95 -2.48 -1.78
CA ARG A 28 12.90 -3.56 -1.51
C ARG A 28 12.25 -4.80 -0.87
N GLY A 29 11.09 -5.19 -1.42
CA GLY A 29 10.40 -6.38 -0.94
C GLY A 29 9.63 -6.18 0.35
N GLN A 30 9.57 -4.96 0.87
CA GLN A 30 8.88 -4.66 2.11
C GLN A 30 7.75 -3.68 1.85
N PHE A 31 6.59 -3.94 2.44
CA PHE A 31 5.47 -3.01 2.38
C PHE A 31 5.48 -2.09 3.59
N TYR A 32 5.10 -0.84 3.36
CA TYR A 32 4.97 0.16 4.41
C TYR A 32 3.59 0.78 4.31
N LEU A 33 2.93 0.93 5.45
CA LEU A 33 1.62 1.56 5.53
C LEU A 33 1.77 2.86 6.31
N ASN A 34 1.47 3.98 5.65
CA ASN A 34 1.56 5.32 6.25
C ASN A 34 2.91 5.56 6.92
N GLY A 35 3.97 5.06 6.27
CA GLY A 35 5.33 5.27 6.74
C GLY A 35 5.87 4.23 7.69
N GLY A 36 5.04 3.28 8.13
CA GLY A 36 5.49 2.24 9.05
C GLY A 36 5.51 0.87 8.36
N PRO A 37 6.49 0.02 8.68
CA PRO A 37 6.54 -1.31 8.07
C PRO A 37 5.40 -2.18 8.59
N ILE A 38 4.91 -3.08 7.73
CA ILE A 38 3.87 -4.01 8.13
C ILE A 38 4.49 -5.37 8.44
N PRO A 39 3.84 -6.18 9.29
CA PRO A 39 4.32 -7.54 9.51
C PRO A 39 4.30 -8.35 8.24
N ALA A 40 5.27 -9.27 8.10
CA ALA A 40 5.40 -10.09 6.90
C ALA A 40 4.17 -10.93 6.62
N VAL A 41 3.40 -11.29 7.64
CA VAL A 41 2.20 -12.10 7.45
C VAL A 41 1.15 -11.38 6.62
N TRP A 42 1.25 -10.06 6.50
CA TRP A 42 0.30 -9.26 5.74
C TRP A 42 0.74 -8.99 4.31
N ASN A 43 1.92 -9.47 3.92
CA ASN A 43 2.45 -9.19 2.59
C ASN A 43 1.51 -9.64 1.48
N SER A 44 0.94 -10.84 1.60
CA SER A 44 0.06 -11.33 0.53
C SER A 44 -1.23 -10.51 0.46
N LEU A 45 -1.74 -10.05 1.59
CA LEU A 45 -2.90 -9.18 1.61
C LEU A 45 -2.61 -7.85 0.92
N PHE A 46 -1.49 -7.23 1.27
CA PHE A 46 -1.13 -5.94 0.70
C PHE A 46 -0.82 -6.06 -0.80
N LYS A 47 -0.25 -7.18 -1.21
CA LYS A 47 -0.04 -7.42 -2.63
C LYS A 47 -1.36 -7.46 -3.39
N LYS A 48 -2.38 -8.10 -2.81
CA LYS A 48 -3.71 -8.12 -3.42
C LYS A 48 -4.33 -6.73 -3.46
N ILE A 49 -4.14 -5.95 -2.41
CA ILE A 49 -4.69 -4.61 -2.34
C ILE A 49 -4.11 -3.73 -3.44
N ILE A 50 -2.79 -3.72 -3.60
CA ILE A 50 -2.16 -2.86 -4.60
C ILE A 50 -2.46 -3.30 -6.02
N GLU A 51 -2.83 -4.56 -6.22
CA GLU A 51 -3.21 -5.05 -7.54
C GLU A 51 -4.66 -4.75 -7.88
N ASN A 52 -5.46 -4.36 -6.89
CA ASN A 52 -6.87 -4.09 -7.10
C ASN A 52 -7.10 -2.61 -7.39
N LYS A 53 -7.30 -2.31 -8.67
CA LYS A 53 -7.42 -0.92 -9.12
C LYS A 53 -8.70 -0.23 -8.65
N GLU A 54 -9.64 -0.98 -8.10
CA GLU A 54 -10.83 -0.39 -7.52
C GLU A 54 -10.54 0.27 -6.17
N TYR A 55 -9.49 -0.18 -5.50
CA TYR A 55 -9.16 0.29 -4.16
C TYR A 55 -7.94 1.17 -4.11
N THR A 56 -7.03 1.04 -5.08
CA THR A 56 -5.77 1.78 -5.03
C THR A 56 -5.48 2.46 -6.33
N LYS A 57 -4.76 3.58 -6.22
CA LYS A 57 -4.23 4.29 -7.36
C LYS A 57 -2.72 4.33 -7.21
N LYS A 58 -2.02 3.89 -8.24
CA LYS A 58 -0.57 3.94 -8.24
C LYS A 58 -0.11 5.36 -8.51
N LEU A 59 0.79 5.86 -7.68
CA LEU A 59 1.36 7.18 -7.86
C LEU A 59 2.72 7.07 -8.51
N ILE A 60 3.02 8.01 -9.39
CA ILE A 60 4.33 8.06 -10.03
C ILE A 60 5.29 8.72 -9.05
N ILE A 61 6.39 8.04 -8.73
CA ILE A 61 7.38 8.55 -7.82
C ILE A 61 8.55 9.07 -8.63
N GLU A 62 8.88 10.35 -8.46
CA GLU A 62 10.03 10.92 -9.11
C GLU A 62 11.29 10.25 -8.57
N LYS A 63 12.27 10.09 -9.45
CA LYS A 63 13.45 9.32 -9.10
C LYS A 63 14.21 9.85 -7.90
N ASN A 64 14.04 11.09 -7.55
CA ASN A 64 14.74 11.70 -6.43
C ASN A 64 13.85 11.94 -5.22
N GLU A 65 12.72 11.25 -5.16
CA GLU A 65 11.82 11.36 -4.03
C GLU A 65 12.31 10.60 -2.79
N PHE A 66 13.23 9.70 -2.98
CA PHE A 66 13.76 8.92 -1.87
C PHE A 66 15.26 9.05 -1.77
#